data_3ea978765d4a4bb968dddc42d7263a4f
#
_entry.id   3ea978765d4a4bb968dddc42d7263a4f
#
_cell.length_a   1.000
_cell.length_b   1.000
_cell.length_c   1.000
_cell.angle_alpha   90.00
_cell.angle_beta   90.00
_cell.angle_gamma   90.00
#
_symmetry.space_group_name_H-M   'P 1'
#
loop_
_entity.id
_entity.type
_entity.pdbx_description
1 polymer ?
#
loop_
_entity_poly.entity_id
_entity_poly.type
_entity_poly.pdbx_seq_one_letter_code
_entity_poly.pdbx_strand_id
1 'polypeptide(L)'
;MLLDPATLDLLPRAAEVVEAAADPRVKLEMPAAQLELTLPPARSVPAAIAALGEGRRFLAAAAAPVGRLASAGVHPFAAAQGILNDTARYRLTEDEFGDIARSQLVCAFQVHVAVGGADRSLGVYNGLRPWLPLIAALAANAPFHDGRDTGLASIRPKIGEQLPRQGMPPAISTWEAFADALAWGAASGSLPDAQRWWWELRPHPRYGTLEVRVPDAQVTVADAAAVAALVHCLVAWLADRYEAGEELPTADTWRIEENRWFALRHGMDAELADLRTGVRTPVRHALRALVAELEPVAERLGCDAELATVEALGADPGAARQRRAFAAGGLRGVAEYLAGAYVPSEEYEPLLREA
;
A
#
# COMPACT_ATOMS: atom_id res chain seq x y z
N MET A 1 -3.89 -6.46 10.68
CA MET A 1 -4.11 -6.05 12.09
C MET A 1 -4.76 -7.21 12.83
N LEU A 2 -4.29 -7.51 14.05
CA LEU A 2 -4.90 -8.49 14.95
C LEU A 2 -5.85 -7.76 15.90
N LEU A 3 -7.09 -8.23 15.99
CA LEU A 3 -8.15 -7.61 16.76
C LEU A 3 -8.61 -8.54 17.88
N ASP A 4 -8.94 -7.97 19.03
CA ASP A 4 -9.62 -8.67 20.12
C ASP A 4 -11.02 -9.11 19.68
N PRO A 5 -11.42 -10.37 19.87
CA PRO A 5 -12.70 -10.88 19.36
C PRO A 5 -13.94 -10.22 19.98
N ALA A 6 -13.84 -9.73 21.23
CA ALA A 6 -14.96 -9.13 21.95
C ALA A 6 -15.09 -7.63 21.71
N THR A 7 -13.97 -6.91 21.76
CA THR A 7 -13.94 -5.44 21.64
C THR A 7 -13.74 -4.98 20.23
N LEU A 8 -13.09 -5.77 19.37
CA LEU A 8 -12.60 -5.45 18.03
C LEU A 8 -11.52 -4.35 18.01
N ASP A 9 -10.93 -4.03 19.15
CA ASP A 9 -9.78 -3.15 19.26
C ASP A 9 -8.48 -3.90 18.92
N LEU A 10 -7.39 -3.17 18.72
CA LEU A 10 -6.08 -3.76 18.45
C LEU A 10 -5.64 -4.66 19.61
N LEU A 11 -5.25 -5.89 19.29
CA LEU A 11 -4.77 -6.88 20.24
C LEU A 11 -3.24 -7.05 20.09
N PRO A 12 -2.43 -6.58 21.07
CA PRO A 12 -0.96 -6.60 20.98
C PRO A 12 -0.36 -7.99 21.26
N ARG A 13 -0.81 -9.02 20.54
CA ARG A 13 -0.40 -10.42 20.67
C ARG A 13 0.02 -11.04 19.33
N ALA A 14 0.52 -10.22 18.40
CA ALA A 14 0.96 -10.69 17.09
C ALA A 14 2.09 -11.73 17.17
N ALA A 15 2.95 -11.65 18.19
CA ALA A 15 4.03 -12.61 18.39
C ALA A 15 3.51 -14.06 18.57
N GLU A 16 2.40 -14.25 19.27
CA GLU A 16 1.78 -15.57 19.45
C GLU A 16 1.28 -16.14 18.13
N VAL A 17 0.72 -15.29 17.27
CA VAL A 17 0.28 -15.71 15.93
C VAL A 17 1.44 -16.09 15.03
N VAL A 18 2.56 -15.35 15.08
CA VAL A 18 3.78 -15.68 14.32
C VAL A 18 4.37 -17.01 14.78
N GLU A 19 4.40 -17.25 16.10
CA GLU A 19 4.87 -18.51 16.67
C GLU A 19 3.94 -19.67 16.25
N ALA A 20 2.63 -19.50 16.35
CA ALA A 20 1.66 -20.51 15.95
C ALA A 20 1.67 -20.81 14.45
N ALA A 21 1.89 -19.79 13.61
CA ALA A 21 2.00 -19.95 12.16
C ALA A 21 3.23 -20.76 11.76
N ALA A 22 4.35 -20.62 12.47
CA ALA A 22 5.62 -21.27 12.19
C ALA A 22 6.03 -21.23 10.69
N ASP A 23 5.69 -20.14 10.00
CA ASP A 23 5.89 -19.92 8.57
C ASP A 23 6.74 -18.66 8.35
N PRO A 24 7.88 -18.73 7.62
CA PRO A 24 8.76 -17.59 7.40
C PRO A 24 8.13 -16.44 6.60
N ARG A 25 6.97 -16.67 5.95
CA ARG A 25 6.21 -15.63 5.27
C ARG A 25 5.46 -14.71 6.25
N VAL A 26 5.19 -15.18 7.49
CA VAL A 26 4.50 -14.42 8.53
C VAL A 26 5.54 -13.79 9.44
N LYS A 27 5.52 -12.47 9.52
CA LYS A 27 6.51 -11.70 10.28
C LYS A 27 5.85 -10.73 11.25
N LEU A 28 6.60 -10.37 12.28
CA LEU A 28 6.23 -9.26 13.15
C LEU A 28 6.44 -7.93 12.43
N GLU A 29 5.46 -7.05 12.58
CA GLU A 29 5.59 -5.62 12.30
C GLU A 29 5.98 -4.85 13.55
N MET A 30 6.28 -3.55 13.42
CA MET A 30 6.67 -2.73 14.55
C MET A 30 5.57 -2.67 15.62
N PRO A 31 4.29 -2.39 15.31
CA PRO A 31 3.21 -2.48 16.29
C PRO A 31 2.93 -3.93 16.70
N ALA A 32 2.79 -4.18 18.00
CA ALA A 32 2.56 -5.51 18.56
C ALA A 32 1.19 -6.15 18.17
N ALA A 33 0.29 -5.36 17.57
CA ALA A 33 -0.98 -5.82 17.02
C ALA A 33 -0.95 -6.00 15.49
N GLN A 34 0.23 -5.97 14.86
CA GLN A 34 0.35 -6.05 13.41
C GLN A 34 1.25 -7.21 12.97
N LEU A 35 0.87 -7.78 11.84
CA LEU A 35 1.55 -8.91 11.18
C LEU A 35 1.79 -8.52 9.73
N GLU A 36 2.95 -8.88 9.20
CA GLU A 36 3.25 -8.82 7.78
C GLU A 36 3.15 -10.22 7.17
N LEU A 37 2.40 -10.35 6.09
CA LEU A 37 2.44 -11.52 5.21
C LEU A 37 3.26 -11.19 3.98
N THR A 38 4.44 -11.79 3.85
CA THR A 38 5.31 -11.65 2.68
C THR A 38 5.13 -12.82 1.72
N LEU A 39 4.98 -12.50 0.43
CA LEU A 39 4.87 -13.51 -0.61
C LEU A 39 6.23 -13.72 -1.28
N PRO A 40 6.54 -14.95 -1.73
CA PRO A 40 7.69 -15.17 -2.59
C PRO A 40 7.49 -14.48 -3.95
N PRO A 41 8.58 -14.21 -4.71
CA PRO A 41 8.46 -13.68 -6.06
C PRO A 41 7.55 -14.55 -6.92
N ALA A 42 6.53 -13.95 -7.53
CA ALA A 42 5.59 -14.61 -8.42
C ALA A 42 5.91 -14.28 -9.89
N ARG A 43 5.52 -15.18 -10.79
CA ARG A 43 5.74 -14.99 -12.24
C ARG A 43 4.67 -14.13 -12.91
N SER A 44 3.52 -13.95 -12.25
CA SER A 44 2.39 -13.17 -12.74
C SER A 44 1.55 -12.63 -11.60
N VAL A 45 0.70 -11.64 -11.89
CA VAL A 45 -0.25 -11.10 -10.91
C VAL A 45 -1.24 -12.16 -10.45
N PRO A 46 -1.89 -12.98 -11.34
CA PRO A 46 -2.78 -14.05 -10.88
C PRO A 46 -2.12 -15.01 -9.89
N ALA A 47 -0.86 -15.41 -10.16
CA ALA A 47 -0.13 -16.29 -9.24
C ALA A 47 0.16 -15.62 -7.88
N ALA A 48 0.51 -14.32 -7.87
CA ALA A 48 0.71 -13.57 -6.63
C ALA A 48 -0.59 -13.45 -5.83
N ILE A 49 -1.71 -13.19 -6.50
CA ILE A 49 -3.01 -13.02 -5.86
C ILE A 49 -3.55 -14.35 -5.32
N ALA A 50 -3.37 -15.45 -6.04
CA ALA A 50 -3.68 -16.79 -5.53
C ALA A 50 -2.89 -17.08 -4.24
N ALA A 51 -1.57 -16.81 -4.24
CA ALA A 51 -0.72 -16.97 -3.06
C ALA A 51 -1.14 -16.02 -1.90
N LEU A 52 -1.60 -14.79 -2.21
CA LEU A 52 -2.15 -13.88 -1.20
C LEU A 52 -3.42 -14.46 -0.55
N GLY A 53 -4.34 -14.97 -1.37
CA GLY A 53 -5.58 -15.59 -0.89
C GLY A 53 -5.31 -16.80 0.02
N GLU A 54 -4.41 -17.70 -0.39
CA GLU A 54 -3.96 -18.82 0.43
C GLU A 54 -3.29 -18.35 1.71
N GLY A 55 -2.38 -17.38 1.62
CA GLY A 55 -1.68 -16.82 2.77
C GLY A 55 -2.62 -16.17 3.78
N ARG A 56 -3.66 -15.44 3.32
CA ARG A 56 -4.68 -14.87 4.21
C ARG A 56 -5.50 -15.94 4.93
N ARG A 57 -5.94 -16.99 4.22
CA ARG A 57 -6.66 -18.12 4.86
C ARG A 57 -5.79 -18.82 5.89
N PHE A 58 -4.54 -19.11 5.54
CA PHE A 58 -3.56 -19.71 6.45
C PHE A 58 -3.36 -18.85 7.70
N LEU A 59 -3.09 -17.55 7.51
CA LEU A 59 -2.85 -16.63 8.62
C LEU A 59 -4.09 -16.44 9.50
N ALA A 60 -5.29 -16.42 8.91
CA ALA A 60 -6.53 -16.34 9.66
C ALA A 60 -6.75 -17.59 10.53
N ALA A 61 -6.43 -18.78 10.02
CA ALA A 61 -6.49 -20.02 10.79
C ALA A 61 -5.49 -20.02 11.96
N ALA A 62 -4.25 -19.55 11.73
CA ALA A 62 -3.24 -19.42 12.79
C ALA A 62 -3.64 -18.38 13.85
N ALA A 63 -4.31 -17.31 13.45
CA ALA A 63 -4.77 -16.26 14.36
C ALA A 63 -6.04 -16.62 15.15
N ALA A 64 -6.87 -17.53 14.67
CA ALA A 64 -8.18 -17.84 15.25
C ALA A 64 -8.19 -18.16 16.77
N PRO A 65 -7.18 -18.87 17.34
CA PRO A 65 -7.11 -19.09 18.79
C PRO A 65 -6.78 -17.83 19.61
N VAL A 66 -6.22 -16.81 18.97
CA VAL A 66 -5.72 -15.58 19.61
C VAL A 66 -6.68 -14.42 19.39
N GLY A 67 -7.16 -14.22 18.15
CA GLY A 67 -7.96 -13.07 17.78
C GLY A 67 -8.50 -13.16 16.36
N ARG A 68 -8.98 -12.04 15.83
CA ARG A 68 -9.47 -11.90 14.45
C ARG A 68 -8.54 -11.02 13.64
N LEU A 69 -8.45 -11.28 12.35
CA LEU A 69 -7.66 -10.44 11.44
C LEU A 69 -8.53 -9.43 10.68
N ALA A 70 -7.96 -8.26 10.44
CA ALA A 70 -8.55 -7.22 9.61
C ALA A 70 -7.45 -6.55 8.76
N SER A 71 -7.85 -5.96 7.62
CA SER A 71 -6.92 -5.25 6.73
C SER A 71 -7.52 -3.92 6.29
N ALA A 72 -6.82 -2.83 6.63
CA ALA A 72 -7.09 -1.46 6.22
C ALA A 72 -5.82 -0.63 6.45
N GLY A 73 -5.77 0.61 5.98
CA GLY A 73 -4.60 1.47 6.20
C GLY A 73 -4.34 1.80 7.66
N VAL A 74 -5.42 1.96 8.47
CA VAL A 74 -5.36 2.16 9.93
C VAL A 74 -6.58 1.52 10.60
N HIS A 75 -6.48 1.29 11.91
CA HIS A 75 -7.62 0.87 12.71
C HIS A 75 -8.57 2.04 12.98
N PRO A 76 -9.92 1.85 12.88
CA PRO A 76 -10.86 2.98 12.91
C PRO A 76 -10.95 3.70 14.27
N PHE A 77 -10.73 3.03 15.40
CA PHE A 77 -10.94 3.61 16.73
C PHE A 77 -9.90 3.23 17.78
N ALA A 78 -8.88 2.46 17.44
CA ALA A 78 -7.77 2.25 18.37
C ALA A 78 -7.13 3.58 18.74
N ALA A 79 -6.57 3.63 19.94
CA ALA A 79 -5.81 4.80 20.39
C ALA A 79 -4.71 5.15 19.38
N ALA A 80 -4.40 6.45 19.27
CA ALA A 80 -3.40 6.96 18.32
C ALA A 80 -1.99 6.43 18.56
N GLN A 81 -1.71 5.86 19.73
CA GLN A 81 -0.46 5.22 20.09
C GLN A 81 -0.70 3.79 20.56
N GLY A 82 0.20 2.88 20.22
CA GLY A 82 0.13 1.47 20.56
C GLY A 82 1.42 0.92 21.17
N ILE A 83 1.36 -0.36 21.51
CA ILE A 83 2.49 -1.13 22.03
C ILE A 83 3.33 -1.59 20.84
N LEU A 84 4.63 -1.49 20.93
CA LEU A 84 5.59 -2.00 19.94
C LEU A 84 6.02 -3.42 20.29
N ASN A 85 6.38 -4.21 19.28
CA ASN A 85 7.00 -5.51 19.49
C ASN A 85 8.39 -5.35 20.11
N ASP A 86 8.69 -6.14 21.14
CA ASP A 86 9.95 -6.12 21.85
C ASP A 86 11.06 -6.87 21.07
N THR A 87 11.56 -6.25 20.02
CA THR A 87 12.72 -6.74 19.25
C THR A 87 13.84 -5.71 19.29
N ALA A 88 15.09 -6.16 19.12
CA ALA A 88 16.24 -5.25 19.10
C ALA A 88 16.08 -4.15 18.03
N ARG A 89 15.52 -4.50 16.85
CA ARG A 89 15.25 -3.56 15.76
C ARG A 89 14.26 -2.47 16.17
N TYR A 90 13.16 -2.84 16.82
CA TYR A 90 12.08 -1.91 17.15
C TYR A 90 12.41 -1.06 18.37
N ARG A 91 13.19 -1.60 19.33
CA ARG A 91 13.76 -0.79 20.42
C ARG A 91 14.65 0.33 19.87
N LEU A 92 15.56 0.04 18.92
CA LEU A 92 16.36 1.08 18.25
C LEU A 92 15.51 2.12 17.53
N THR A 93 14.36 1.72 16.95
CA THR A 93 13.45 2.66 16.31
C THR A 93 12.73 3.53 17.34
N GLU A 94 12.31 2.96 18.46
CA GLU A 94 11.70 3.69 19.56
C GLU A 94 12.70 4.67 20.22
N ASP A 95 13.95 4.23 20.44
CA ASP A 95 15.01 5.08 20.97
C ASP A 95 15.31 6.27 20.04
N GLU A 96 15.27 6.06 18.71
CA GLU A 96 15.55 7.11 17.74
C GLU A 96 14.39 8.11 17.57
N PHE A 97 13.12 7.63 17.55
CA PHE A 97 11.95 8.43 17.20
C PHE A 97 10.97 8.70 18.36
N GLY A 98 11.23 8.13 19.54
CA GLY A 98 10.41 8.33 20.73
C GLY A 98 8.94 7.94 20.50
N ASP A 99 8.03 8.73 21.05
CA ASP A 99 6.58 8.50 20.96
C ASP A 99 6.02 8.48 19.52
N ILE A 100 6.73 9.08 18.56
CA ILE A 100 6.36 9.02 17.14
C ILE A 100 6.37 7.58 16.64
N ALA A 101 7.30 6.75 17.10
CA ALA A 101 7.35 5.33 16.75
C ALA A 101 6.06 4.60 17.17
N ARG A 102 5.53 4.91 18.36
CA ARG A 102 4.30 4.32 18.89
C ARG A 102 3.03 4.75 18.13
N SER A 103 3.10 5.88 17.42
CA SER A 103 2.00 6.38 16.59
C SER A 103 1.93 5.70 15.22
N GLN A 104 2.92 4.89 14.84
CA GLN A 104 2.98 4.25 13.52
C GLN A 104 2.10 3.00 13.42
N LEU A 105 0.82 3.11 13.81
CA LEU A 105 -0.18 2.04 13.73
C LEU A 105 -0.78 1.97 12.32
N VAL A 106 0.07 1.87 11.31
CA VAL A 106 -0.29 1.97 9.90
C VAL A 106 0.00 0.67 9.15
N CYS A 107 -0.85 0.31 8.19
CA CYS A 107 -0.66 -0.85 7.33
C CYS A 107 -0.70 -0.44 5.86
N ALA A 108 0.33 -0.81 5.12
CA ALA A 108 0.44 -0.60 3.68
C ALA A 108 0.29 -1.92 2.90
N PHE A 109 -0.06 -1.80 1.64
CA PHE A 109 0.07 -2.86 0.65
C PHE A 109 1.25 -2.54 -0.26
N GLN A 110 2.29 -3.37 -0.22
CA GLN A 110 3.54 -3.14 -0.94
C GLN A 110 3.60 -4.02 -2.18
N VAL A 111 3.81 -3.41 -3.35
CA VAL A 111 3.94 -4.12 -4.62
C VAL A 111 5.35 -3.97 -5.14
N HIS A 112 6.06 -5.09 -5.27
CA HIS A 112 7.40 -5.15 -5.84
C HIS A 112 7.36 -5.60 -7.29
N VAL A 113 7.91 -4.79 -8.20
CA VAL A 113 7.98 -5.13 -9.63
C VAL A 113 9.45 -5.11 -10.08
N ALA A 114 9.90 -6.21 -10.66
CA ALA A 114 11.22 -6.30 -11.28
C ALA A 114 11.18 -5.63 -12.65
N VAL A 115 12.01 -4.59 -12.85
CA VAL A 115 12.08 -3.86 -14.12
C VAL A 115 13.16 -4.44 -15.03
N GLY A 116 14.29 -4.86 -14.43
CA GLY A 116 15.49 -5.29 -15.14
C GLY A 116 16.25 -4.11 -15.78
N GLY A 117 17.58 -4.17 -15.74
CA GLY A 117 18.46 -3.09 -16.21
C GLY A 117 18.47 -1.86 -15.27
N ALA A 118 19.65 -1.34 -14.99
CA ALA A 118 19.81 -0.24 -14.04
C ALA A 118 19.18 1.06 -14.57
N ASP A 119 19.58 1.49 -15.77
CA ASP A 119 19.13 2.78 -16.36
C ASP A 119 17.62 2.75 -16.62
N ARG A 120 17.10 1.62 -17.14
CA ARG A 120 15.66 1.44 -17.30
C ARG A 120 14.91 1.54 -15.96
N SER A 121 15.41 0.88 -14.92
CA SER A 121 14.80 0.96 -13.57
C SER A 121 14.77 2.39 -13.04
N LEU A 122 15.81 3.18 -13.30
CA LEU A 122 15.88 4.58 -12.90
C LEU A 122 14.91 5.45 -13.70
N GLY A 123 14.86 5.26 -15.01
CA GLY A 123 13.88 5.92 -15.88
C GLY A 123 12.46 5.64 -15.45
N VAL A 124 12.11 4.36 -15.24
CA VAL A 124 10.78 3.93 -14.77
C VAL A 124 10.49 4.46 -13.37
N TYR A 125 11.45 4.45 -12.45
CA TYR A 125 11.28 5.05 -11.12
C TYR A 125 10.82 6.51 -11.22
N ASN A 126 11.55 7.33 -11.99
CA ASN A 126 11.19 8.75 -12.15
C ASN A 126 9.86 8.93 -12.88
N GLY A 127 9.60 8.13 -13.91
CA GLY A 127 8.35 8.15 -14.69
C GLY A 127 7.12 7.66 -13.93
N LEU A 128 7.31 6.85 -12.87
CA LEU A 128 6.22 6.34 -12.04
C LEU A 128 5.77 7.34 -10.97
N ARG A 129 6.65 8.25 -10.52
CA ARG A 129 6.34 9.25 -9.48
C ARG A 129 5.08 10.07 -9.75
N PRO A 130 4.85 10.60 -10.98
CA PRO A 130 3.64 11.33 -11.34
C PRO A 130 2.34 10.53 -11.19
N TRP A 131 2.39 9.20 -11.22
CA TRP A 131 1.23 8.32 -11.12
C TRP A 131 0.87 7.90 -9.68
N LEU A 132 1.77 8.12 -8.72
CA LEU A 132 1.53 7.75 -7.33
C LEU A 132 0.24 8.36 -6.74
N PRO A 133 -0.14 9.62 -7.04
CA PRO A 133 -1.41 10.18 -6.56
C PRO A 133 -2.63 9.41 -7.08
N LEU A 134 -2.62 8.93 -8.32
CA LEU A 134 -3.72 8.15 -8.87
C LEU A 134 -3.85 6.78 -8.17
N ILE A 135 -2.70 6.13 -7.94
CA ILE A 135 -2.66 4.87 -7.18
C ILE A 135 -3.14 5.10 -5.74
N ALA A 136 -2.71 6.20 -5.09
CA ALA A 136 -3.17 6.58 -3.75
C ALA A 136 -4.69 6.76 -3.68
N ALA A 137 -5.27 7.44 -4.67
CA ALA A 137 -6.71 7.67 -4.73
C ALA A 137 -7.52 6.37 -4.85
N LEU A 138 -7.08 5.45 -5.73
CA LEU A 138 -7.70 4.14 -5.93
C LEU A 138 -7.61 3.27 -4.67
N ALA A 139 -6.43 3.25 -4.05
CA ALA A 139 -6.12 2.36 -2.93
C ALA A 139 -6.49 2.96 -1.56
N ALA A 140 -7.09 4.16 -1.50
CA ALA A 140 -7.45 4.82 -0.25
C ALA A 140 -8.43 4.00 0.59
N ASN A 141 -8.01 3.60 1.79
CA ASN A 141 -8.75 2.67 2.64
C ASN A 141 -8.52 2.95 4.15
N ALA A 142 -8.49 4.23 4.54
CA ALA A 142 -8.23 4.62 5.93
C ALA A 142 -8.94 5.95 6.29
N PRO A 143 -10.29 6.03 6.23
CA PRO A 143 -11.00 7.28 6.48
C PRO A 143 -11.17 7.61 7.98
N PHE A 144 -11.06 6.61 8.86
CA PHE A 144 -11.24 6.76 10.31
C PHE A 144 -9.91 6.60 11.04
N HIS A 145 -9.72 7.34 12.12
CA HIS A 145 -8.56 7.25 13.01
C HIS A 145 -8.92 7.81 14.39
N ASP A 146 -8.43 7.15 15.44
CA ASP A 146 -8.61 7.59 16.82
C ASP A 146 -10.09 7.92 17.14
N GLY A 147 -10.99 7.03 16.71
CA GLY A 147 -12.43 7.14 16.95
C GLY A 147 -13.17 8.20 16.14
N ARG A 148 -12.58 8.77 15.07
CA ARG A 148 -13.16 9.88 14.31
C ARG A 148 -13.11 9.64 12.81
N ASP A 149 -14.09 10.13 12.05
CA ASP A 149 -13.92 10.38 10.62
C ASP A 149 -12.94 11.55 10.44
N THR A 150 -11.84 11.28 9.79
CA THR A 150 -10.77 12.26 9.56
C THR A 150 -11.12 13.27 8.46
N GLY A 151 -12.20 13.01 7.72
CA GLY A 151 -12.53 13.73 6.51
C GLY A 151 -11.65 13.41 5.31
N LEU A 152 -10.65 12.54 5.46
CA LEU A 152 -9.80 12.07 4.37
C LEU A 152 -10.28 10.71 3.85
N ALA A 153 -9.96 10.37 2.62
CA ALA A 153 -10.11 9.01 2.12
C ALA A 153 -9.03 8.07 2.69
N SER A 154 -7.82 8.62 2.94
CA SER A 154 -6.77 7.93 3.70
C SER A 154 -5.96 8.89 4.56
N ILE A 155 -5.97 8.65 5.87
CA ILE A 155 -5.10 9.33 6.85
C ILE A 155 -3.73 8.65 6.99
N ARG A 156 -3.59 7.37 6.58
CA ARG A 156 -2.39 6.56 6.78
C ARG A 156 -1.10 7.28 6.38
N PRO A 157 -0.99 7.88 5.18
CA PRO A 157 0.25 8.53 4.78
C PRO A 157 0.62 9.71 5.66
N LYS A 158 -0.38 10.45 6.19
CA LYS A 158 -0.13 11.59 7.09
C LYS A 158 0.34 11.16 8.48
N ILE A 159 -0.05 9.97 8.93
CA ILE A 159 0.53 9.36 10.14
C ILE A 159 1.97 8.94 9.86
N GLY A 160 2.23 8.28 8.72
CA GLY A 160 3.57 7.87 8.31
C GLY A 160 4.57 9.02 8.23
N GLU A 161 4.14 10.17 7.71
CA GLU A 161 4.96 11.38 7.55
C GLU A 161 5.47 12.00 8.87
N GLN A 162 5.03 11.54 10.02
CA GLN A 162 5.65 11.90 11.29
C GLN A 162 7.09 11.35 11.38
N LEU A 163 7.40 10.27 10.67
CA LEU A 163 8.77 9.77 10.50
C LEU A 163 9.45 10.44 9.29
N PRO A 164 10.78 10.63 9.34
CA PRO A 164 11.52 11.17 8.20
C PRO A 164 11.49 10.20 7.00
N ARG A 165 11.73 10.75 5.80
CA ARG A 165 11.81 10.00 4.54
C ARG A 165 10.52 9.25 4.19
N GLN A 166 9.39 9.82 4.52
CA GLN A 166 8.03 9.38 4.18
C GLN A 166 7.43 10.32 3.14
N GLY A 167 6.34 9.90 2.52
CA GLY A 167 5.62 10.68 1.53
C GLY A 167 6.20 10.55 0.13
N MET A 168 6.09 11.63 -0.66
CA MET A 168 6.49 11.64 -2.07
C MET A 168 8.01 11.47 -2.22
N PRO A 169 8.46 10.44 -2.96
CA PRO A 169 9.88 10.20 -3.15
C PRO A 169 10.54 11.33 -3.97
N PRO A 170 11.81 11.70 -3.66
CA PRO A 170 12.56 12.61 -4.50
C PRO A 170 12.84 12.00 -5.87
N ALA A 171 13.05 12.84 -6.88
CA ALA A 171 13.64 12.38 -8.14
C ALA A 171 15.09 11.92 -7.91
N ILE A 172 15.48 10.86 -8.59
CA ILE A 172 16.85 10.34 -8.59
C ILE A 172 17.44 10.63 -9.96
N SER A 173 18.45 11.51 -10.04
CA SER A 173 19.05 11.91 -11.32
C SER A 173 19.93 10.83 -11.92
N THR A 174 20.75 10.18 -11.09
CA THR A 174 21.65 9.07 -11.48
C THR A 174 21.79 8.07 -10.32
N TRP A 175 22.27 6.86 -10.61
CA TRP A 175 22.59 5.88 -9.59
C TRP A 175 23.74 6.33 -8.68
N GLU A 176 24.69 7.10 -9.18
CA GLU A 176 25.76 7.68 -8.40
C GLU A 176 25.21 8.68 -7.38
N ALA A 177 24.26 9.54 -7.79
CA ALA A 177 23.59 10.48 -6.88
C ALA A 177 22.79 9.73 -5.80
N PHE A 178 22.14 8.61 -6.14
CA PHE A 178 21.47 7.76 -5.17
C PHE A 178 22.44 7.09 -4.20
N ALA A 179 23.54 6.54 -4.70
CA ALA A 179 24.60 5.95 -3.89
C ALA A 179 25.23 6.96 -2.94
N ASP A 180 25.48 8.20 -3.42
CA ASP A 180 26.01 9.30 -2.63
C ASP A 180 25.04 9.68 -1.50
N ALA A 181 23.73 9.77 -1.79
CA ALA A 181 22.70 10.02 -0.78
C ALA A 181 22.66 8.94 0.31
N LEU A 182 22.79 7.65 -0.07
CA LEU A 182 22.86 6.55 0.87
C LEU A 182 24.16 6.58 1.70
N ALA A 183 25.29 6.90 1.07
CA ALA A 183 26.59 7.04 1.74
C ALA A 183 26.57 8.18 2.77
N TRP A 184 26.02 9.33 2.38
CA TRP A 184 25.83 10.46 3.28
C TRP A 184 24.93 10.08 4.46
N GLY A 185 23.82 9.40 4.18
CA GLY A 185 22.89 8.93 5.22
C GLY A 185 23.53 7.98 6.22
N ALA A 186 24.37 7.06 5.76
CA ALA A 186 25.12 6.15 6.59
C ALA A 186 26.17 6.89 7.44
N ALA A 187 26.94 7.81 6.84
CA ALA A 187 27.96 8.58 7.52
C ALA A 187 27.38 9.53 8.60
N SER A 188 26.23 10.13 8.31
CA SER A 188 25.53 11.00 9.27
C SER A 188 24.77 10.23 10.36
N GLY A 189 24.62 8.90 10.22
CA GLY A 189 23.77 8.07 11.08
C GLY A 189 22.26 8.22 10.84
N SER A 190 21.84 9.12 9.95
CA SER A 190 20.40 9.37 9.66
C SER A 190 19.76 8.26 8.83
N LEU A 191 20.55 7.53 8.06
CA LEU A 191 20.11 6.42 7.21
C LEU A 191 21.13 5.26 7.29
N PRO A 192 21.23 4.58 8.41
CA PRO A 192 22.25 3.54 8.62
C PRO A 192 22.04 2.31 7.73
N ASP A 193 20.84 2.14 7.17
CA ASP A 193 20.46 1.06 6.27
C ASP A 193 19.56 1.61 5.15
N ALA A 194 19.85 1.24 3.90
CA ALA A 194 19.03 1.57 2.73
C ALA A 194 17.57 1.11 2.86
N GLN A 195 17.27 0.11 3.69
CA GLN A 195 15.90 -0.30 3.99
C GLN A 195 15.08 0.78 4.73
N ARG A 196 15.73 1.76 5.35
CA ARG A 196 15.10 2.93 5.98
C ARG A 196 14.80 4.07 4.99
N TRP A 197 14.93 3.83 3.69
CA TRP A 197 14.43 4.68 2.60
C TRP A 197 12.93 4.46 2.44
N TRP A 198 12.13 5.04 3.34
CA TRP A 198 10.71 4.71 3.52
C TRP A 198 9.73 5.45 2.59
N TRP A 199 10.21 6.20 1.62
CA TRP A 199 9.39 6.88 0.63
C TRP A 199 8.34 5.95 -0.01
N GLU A 200 7.25 6.52 -0.52
CA GLU A 200 6.13 5.77 -1.10
C GLU A 200 6.47 5.00 -2.39
N LEU A 201 7.61 5.29 -2.99
CA LEU A 201 8.24 4.51 -4.05
C LEU A 201 9.74 4.47 -3.78
N ARG A 202 10.35 3.29 -3.88
CA ARG A 202 11.79 3.16 -3.72
C ARG A 202 12.40 2.11 -4.64
N PRO A 203 13.62 2.31 -5.15
CA PRO A 203 14.44 1.22 -5.63
C PRO A 203 14.81 0.32 -4.45
N HIS A 204 14.53 -0.98 -4.56
CA HIS A 204 14.85 -1.93 -3.48
C HIS A 204 16.17 -2.63 -3.76
N PRO A 205 17.29 -2.24 -3.09
CA PRO A 205 18.64 -2.66 -3.49
C PRO A 205 18.87 -4.17 -3.34
N ARG A 206 18.19 -4.82 -2.38
CA ARG A 206 18.34 -6.26 -2.14
C ARG A 206 17.63 -7.12 -3.18
N TYR A 207 16.47 -6.66 -3.70
CA TYR A 207 15.64 -7.45 -4.61
C TYR A 207 15.75 -7.01 -6.06
N GLY A 208 16.37 -5.84 -6.34
CA GLY A 208 16.44 -5.30 -7.69
C GLY A 208 15.07 -4.93 -8.27
N THR A 209 14.13 -4.55 -7.42
CA THR A 209 12.75 -4.20 -7.79
C THR A 209 12.47 -2.73 -7.53
N LEU A 210 11.45 -2.19 -8.19
CA LEU A 210 10.77 -0.99 -7.71
C LEU A 210 9.67 -1.42 -6.74
N GLU A 211 9.67 -0.84 -5.55
CA GLU A 211 8.70 -1.10 -4.49
C GLU A 211 7.74 0.08 -4.38
N VAL A 212 6.50 -0.15 -4.77
CA VAL A 212 5.39 0.81 -4.64
C VAL A 212 4.73 0.60 -3.28
N ARG A 213 4.80 1.61 -2.41
CA ARG A 213 4.38 1.57 -1.00
C ARG A 213 3.20 2.48 -0.69
N VAL A 214 2.80 3.29 -1.68
CA VAL A 214 1.71 4.26 -1.54
C VAL A 214 0.35 3.62 -1.21
N PRO A 215 -0.02 2.38 -1.65
CA PRO A 215 -1.33 1.83 -1.35
C PRO A 215 -1.53 1.55 0.14
N ASP A 216 -2.71 1.86 0.65
CA ASP A 216 -3.18 1.32 1.92
C ASP A 216 -3.31 -0.20 1.85
N ALA A 217 -3.21 -0.89 2.97
CA ALA A 217 -3.59 -2.28 3.03
C ALA A 217 -5.06 -2.44 2.61
N GLN A 218 -5.32 -3.34 1.66
CA GLN A 218 -6.63 -3.52 1.06
C GLN A 218 -7.50 -4.49 1.87
N VAL A 219 -8.80 -4.24 1.94
CA VAL A 219 -9.72 -5.07 2.72
C VAL A 219 -9.79 -6.48 2.16
N THR A 220 -10.06 -6.60 0.86
CA THR A 220 -10.25 -7.89 0.19
C THR A 220 -9.04 -8.29 -0.67
N VAL A 221 -8.98 -9.56 -1.02
CA VAL A 221 -7.99 -10.07 -2.00
C VAL A 221 -8.27 -9.50 -3.40
N ALA A 222 -9.53 -9.31 -3.77
CA ALA A 222 -9.91 -8.72 -5.05
C ALA A 222 -9.45 -7.25 -5.16
N ASP A 223 -9.58 -6.44 -4.10
CA ASP A 223 -9.05 -5.08 -4.07
C ASP A 223 -7.52 -5.06 -4.24
N ALA A 224 -6.85 -6.00 -3.57
CA ALA A 224 -5.39 -6.15 -3.69
C ALA A 224 -4.99 -6.56 -5.12
N ALA A 225 -5.80 -7.41 -5.79
CA ALA A 225 -5.59 -7.80 -7.18
C ALA A 225 -5.67 -6.61 -8.13
N ALA A 226 -6.71 -5.77 -8.00
CA ALA A 226 -6.86 -4.55 -8.79
C ALA A 226 -5.64 -3.62 -8.67
N VAL A 227 -5.21 -3.35 -7.42
CA VAL A 227 -4.07 -2.48 -7.17
C VAL A 227 -2.76 -3.09 -7.69
N ALA A 228 -2.54 -4.39 -7.49
CA ALA A 228 -1.33 -5.08 -7.96
C ALA A 228 -1.25 -5.11 -9.49
N ALA A 229 -2.38 -5.37 -10.18
CA ALA A 229 -2.45 -5.37 -11.64
C ALA A 229 -2.18 -3.98 -12.20
N LEU A 230 -2.83 -2.94 -11.66
CA LEU A 230 -2.59 -1.56 -12.08
C LEU A 230 -1.11 -1.18 -11.95
N VAL A 231 -0.50 -1.45 -10.80
CA VAL A 231 0.92 -1.13 -10.55
C VAL A 231 1.84 -1.92 -11.48
N HIS A 232 1.60 -3.22 -11.65
CA HIS A 232 2.43 -4.08 -12.51
C HIS A 232 2.35 -3.65 -13.99
N CYS A 233 1.12 -3.45 -14.50
CA CYS A 233 0.92 -3.00 -15.88
C CYS A 233 1.51 -1.62 -16.11
N LEU A 234 1.35 -0.68 -15.18
CA LEU A 234 1.89 0.66 -15.30
C LEU A 234 3.43 0.66 -15.32
N VAL A 235 4.07 -0.13 -14.46
CA VAL A 235 5.53 -0.29 -14.47
C VAL A 235 6.02 -0.90 -15.79
N ALA A 236 5.33 -1.92 -16.29
CA ALA A 236 5.67 -2.56 -17.57
C ALA A 236 5.45 -1.59 -18.75
N TRP A 237 4.35 -0.85 -18.77
CA TRP A 237 4.05 0.16 -19.77
C TRP A 237 5.11 1.27 -19.82
N LEU A 238 5.56 1.75 -18.66
CA LEU A 238 6.66 2.73 -18.60
C LEU A 238 7.97 2.13 -19.07
N ALA A 239 8.25 0.87 -18.77
CA ALA A 239 9.45 0.18 -19.21
C ALA A 239 9.48 -0.01 -20.74
N ASP A 240 8.35 -0.35 -21.37
CA ASP A 240 8.20 -0.47 -22.81
C ASP A 240 8.45 0.88 -23.51
N ARG A 241 7.89 1.97 -22.98
CA ARG A 241 8.11 3.33 -23.50
C ARG A 241 9.57 3.79 -23.39
N TYR A 242 10.21 3.45 -22.27
CA TYR A 242 11.64 3.68 -22.09
C TYR A 242 12.47 2.96 -23.16
N GLU A 243 12.19 1.67 -23.42
CA GLU A 243 12.89 0.89 -24.46
C GLU A 243 12.62 1.42 -25.88
N ALA A 244 11.43 2.00 -26.10
CA ALA A 244 11.11 2.66 -27.36
C ALA A 244 11.81 4.03 -27.52
N GLY A 245 12.58 4.48 -26.52
CA GLY A 245 13.26 5.77 -26.53
C GLY A 245 12.33 6.97 -26.32
N GLU A 246 11.14 6.74 -25.76
CA GLU A 246 10.20 7.81 -25.45
C GLU A 246 10.61 8.55 -24.15
N GLU A 247 10.37 9.86 -24.12
CA GLU A 247 10.54 10.64 -22.90
C GLU A 247 9.44 10.27 -21.89
N LEU A 248 9.84 9.74 -20.74
CA LEU A 248 8.90 9.39 -19.68
C LEU A 248 8.43 10.65 -18.92
N PRO A 249 7.20 10.65 -18.38
CA PRO A 249 6.67 11.80 -17.65
C PRO A 249 7.53 12.10 -16.41
N THR A 250 7.90 13.35 -16.26
CA THR A 250 8.60 13.87 -15.06
C THR A 250 7.91 15.13 -14.57
N ALA A 251 8.01 15.39 -13.29
CA ALA A 251 7.47 16.61 -12.70
C ALA A 251 8.17 16.97 -11.39
N ASP A 252 8.07 18.24 -11.03
CA ASP A 252 8.54 18.73 -9.74
C ASP A 252 7.82 18.00 -8.60
N THR A 253 8.58 17.58 -7.61
CA THR A 253 8.04 16.79 -6.45
C THR A 253 6.88 17.51 -5.78
N TRP A 254 6.95 18.84 -5.59
CA TRP A 254 5.89 19.60 -4.93
C TRP A 254 4.55 19.56 -5.70
N ARG A 255 4.56 19.54 -7.05
CA ARG A 255 3.33 19.43 -7.86
C ARG A 255 2.69 18.06 -7.71
N ILE A 256 3.52 17.02 -7.64
CA ILE A 256 3.04 15.65 -7.38
C ILE A 256 2.46 15.57 -5.96
N GLU A 257 3.08 16.24 -5.00
CA GLU A 257 2.61 16.28 -3.59
C GLU A 257 1.25 16.98 -3.46
N GLU A 258 0.99 18.05 -4.22
CA GLU A 258 -0.34 18.69 -4.29
C GLU A 258 -1.41 17.71 -4.79
N ASN A 259 -1.13 17.00 -5.88
CA ASN A 259 -2.04 15.96 -6.38
C ASN A 259 -2.22 14.83 -5.38
N ARG A 260 -1.14 14.45 -4.68
CA ARG A 260 -1.19 13.45 -3.61
C ARG A 260 -2.11 13.92 -2.47
N TRP A 261 -2.04 15.18 -2.08
CA TRP A 261 -2.97 15.74 -1.10
C TRP A 261 -4.43 15.60 -1.54
N PHE A 262 -4.77 15.96 -2.77
CA PHE A 262 -6.13 15.79 -3.29
C PHE A 262 -6.56 14.32 -3.29
N ALA A 263 -5.68 13.40 -3.68
CA ALA A 263 -5.92 11.96 -3.64
C ALA A 263 -6.21 11.47 -2.21
N LEU A 264 -5.39 11.84 -1.23
CA LEU A 264 -5.58 11.44 0.17
C LEU A 264 -6.85 12.04 0.77
N ARG A 265 -7.19 13.28 0.38
CA ARG A 265 -8.34 13.99 0.91
C ARG A 265 -9.65 13.46 0.33
N HIS A 266 -9.71 13.24 -0.97
CA HIS A 266 -10.96 12.99 -1.69
C HIS A 266 -11.03 11.57 -2.32
N GLY A 267 -9.92 10.82 -2.37
CA GLY A 267 -9.89 9.48 -3.00
C GLY A 267 -10.34 9.52 -4.45
N MET A 268 -11.24 8.64 -4.82
CA MET A 268 -11.78 8.55 -6.17
C MET A 268 -12.69 9.73 -6.58
N ASP A 269 -13.07 10.59 -5.64
CA ASP A 269 -13.85 11.80 -5.94
C ASP A 269 -12.93 13.04 -6.08
N ALA A 270 -11.62 12.85 -6.07
CA ALA A 270 -10.65 13.90 -6.32
C ALA A 270 -10.64 14.33 -7.79
N GLU A 271 -10.11 15.54 -8.00
CA GLU A 271 -9.58 15.99 -9.29
C GLU A 271 -8.08 16.22 -9.15
N LEU A 272 -7.31 15.64 -10.06
CA LEU A 272 -5.86 15.84 -10.11
C LEU A 272 -5.51 16.86 -11.19
N ALA A 273 -4.53 17.71 -10.88
CA ALA A 273 -4.02 18.69 -11.83
C ALA A 273 -3.04 18.04 -12.79
N ASP A 274 -3.14 18.33 -14.06
CA ASP A 274 -2.06 18.07 -15.01
C ASP A 274 -0.78 18.77 -14.53
N LEU A 275 0.28 18.01 -14.38
CA LEU A 275 1.50 18.49 -13.70
C LEU A 275 2.27 19.57 -14.48
N ARG A 276 1.92 19.78 -15.75
CA ARG A 276 2.49 20.81 -16.62
C ARG A 276 1.60 22.04 -16.72
N THR A 277 0.30 21.84 -16.97
CA THR A 277 -0.65 22.92 -17.27
C THR A 277 -1.49 23.38 -16.08
N GLY A 278 -1.64 22.53 -15.05
CA GLY A 278 -2.51 22.76 -13.90
C GLY A 278 -4.00 22.50 -14.17
N VAL A 279 -4.38 22.09 -15.39
CA VAL A 279 -5.77 21.73 -15.70
C VAL A 279 -6.18 20.50 -14.91
N ARG A 280 -7.33 20.60 -14.23
CA ARG A 280 -7.82 19.53 -13.35
C ARG A 280 -8.67 18.53 -14.10
N THR A 281 -8.47 17.24 -13.78
CA THR A 281 -9.20 16.11 -14.36
C THR A 281 -9.73 15.23 -13.22
N PRO A 282 -11.02 14.83 -13.25
CA PRO A 282 -11.56 13.87 -12.28
C PRO A 282 -10.76 12.56 -12.29
N VAL A 283 -10.41 12.07 -11.10
CA VAL A 283 -9.64 10.82 -10.91
C VAL A 283 -10.29 9.65 -11.65
N ARG A 284 -11.61 9.51 -11.55
CA ARG A 284 -12.36 8.43 -12.25
C ARG A 284 -12.19 8.46 -13.76
N HIS A 285 -12.06 9.65 -14.34
CA HIS A 285 -11.82 9.80 -15.78
C HIS A 285 -10.37 9.46 -16.11
N ALA A 286 -9.41 9.99 -15.35
CA ALA A 286 -7.99 9.69 -15.53
C ALA A 286 -7.69 8.20 -15.37
N LEU A 287 -8.32 7.54 -14.38
CA LEU A 287 -8.17 6.10 -14.14
C LEU A 287 -8.67 5.27 -15.32
N ARG A 288 -9.88 5.55 -15.83
CA ARG A 288 -10.41 4.84 -16.99
C ARG A 288 -9.55 5.01 -18.24
N ALA A 289 -9.06 6.22 -18.49
CA ALA A 289 -8.15 6.46 -19.60
C ALA A 289 -6.84 5.66 -19.45
N LEU A 290 -6.29 5.60 -18.25
CA LEU A 290 -5.09 4.82 -17.97
C LEU A 290 -5.35 3.33 -18.14
N VAL A 291 -6.45 2.78 -17.60
CA VAL A 291 -6.78 1.36 -17.72
C VAL A 291 -6.87 0.96 -19.19
N ALA A 292 -7.56 1.76 -20.02
CA ALA A 292 -7.65 1.50 -21.46
C ALA A 292 -6.28 1.48 -22.16
N GLU A 293 -5.35 2.35 -21.76
CA GLU A 293 -3.97 2.32 -22.28
C GLU A 293 -3.18 1.09 -21.80
N LEU A 294 -3.53 0.55 -20.65
CA LEU A 294 -2.84 -0.61 -20.05
C LEU A 294 -3.41 -1.97 -20.51
N GLU A 295 -4.61 -2.03 -21.12
CA GLU A 295 -5.22 -3.28 -21.59
C GLU A 295 -4.26 -4.15 -22.44
N PRO A 296 -3.56 -3.64 -23.48
CA PRO A 296 -2.65 -4.46 -24.27
C PRO A 296 -1.45 -4.99 -23.45
N VAL A 297 -1.03 -4.24 -22.43
CA VAL A 297 0.04 -4.68 -21.52
C VAL A 297 -0.48 -5.77 -20.60
N ALA A 298 -1.69 -5.65 -20.08
CA ALA A 298 -2.30 -6.64 -19.21
C ALA A 298 -2.53 -7.99 -19.94
N GLU A 299 -3.01 -7.95 -21.18
CA GLU A 299 -3.15 -9.14 -22.05
C GLU A 299 -1.80 -9.85 -22.21
N ARG A 300 -0.74 -9.10 -22.54
CA ARG A 300 0.63 -9.64 -22.68
C ARG A 300 1.17 -10.24 -21.38
N LEU A 301 0.82 -9.65 -20.23
CA LEU A 301 1.24 -10.11 -18.89
C LEU A 301 0.31 -11.19 -18.32
N GLY A 302 -0.83 -11.48 -18.95
CA GLY A 302 -1.83 -12.44 -18.50
C GLY A 302 -2.50 -12.03 -17.19
N CYS A 303 -2.83 -10.74 -17.03
CA CYS A 303 -3.53 -10.19 -15.87
C CYS A 303 -4.65 -9.22 -16.24
N ASP A 304 -5.23 -9.42 -17.41
CA ASP A 304 -6.37 -8.65 -17.94
C ASP A 304 -7.60 -8.76 -17.04
N ALA A 305 -7.87 -9.94 -16.50
CA ALA A 305 -8.96 -10.15 -15.55
C ALA A 305 -8.78 -9.31 -14.27
N GLU A 306 -7.59 -9.27 -13.69
CA GLU A 306 -7.29 -8.46 -12.51
C GLU A 306 -7.30 -6.96 -12.85
N LEU A 307 -6.78 -6.55 -14.01
CA LEU A 307 -6.84 -5.16 -14.43
C LEU A 307 -8.31 -4.69 -14.62
N ALA A 308 -9.17 -5.52 -15.16
CA ALA A 308 -10.59 -5.20 -15.31
C ALA A 308 -11.29 -4.90 -13.97
N THR A 309 -10.80 -5.45 -12.85
CA THR A 309 -11.38 -5.18 -11.52
C THR A 309 -11.03 -3.78 -10.98
N VAL A 310 -10.11 -3.05 -11.61
CA VAL A 310 -9.72 -1.68 -11.22
C VAL A 310 -10.90 -0.71 -11.29
N GLU A 311 -11.74 -0.82 -12.33
CA GLU A 311 -12.92 0.04 -12.45
C GLU A 311 -13.96 -0.24 -11.36
N ALA A 312 -14.15 -1.50 -10.98
CA ALA A 312 -15.05 -1.88 -9.91
C ALA A 312 -14.57 -1.34 -8.55
N LEU A 313 -13.26 -1.46 -8.24
CA LEU A 313 -12.66 -0.85 -7.06
C LEU A 313 -12.79 0.68 -7.11
N GLY A 314 -12.55 1.29 -8.27
CA GLY A 314 -12.71 2.74 -8.46
C GLY A 314 -14.15 3.21 -8.26
N ALA A 315 -15.14 2.40 -8.63
CA ALA A 315 -16.57 2.70 -8.44
C ALA A 315 -16.97 2.60 -6.95
N ASP A 316 -16.43 1.61 -6.23
CA ASP A 316 -16.73 1.35 -4.82
C ASP A 316 -15.45 1.19 -3.96
N PRO A 317 -14.69 2.29 -3.71
CA PRO A 317 -13.41 2.23 -3.02
C PRO A 317 -13.55 1.89 -1.53
N GLY A 318 -12.48 1.35 -0.93
CA GLY A 318 -12.44 0.91 0.45
C GLY A 318 -12.89 1.97 1.45
N ALA A 319 -12.49 3.23 1.27
CA ALA A 319 -12.91 4.34 2.14
C ALA A 319 -14.44 4.57 2.10
N ALA A 320 -15.08 4.45 0.93
CA ALA A 320 -16.53 4.59 0.80
C ALA A 320 -17.26 3.43 1.50
N ARG A 321 -16.76 2.20 1.33
CA ARG A 321 -17.32 1.02 2.00
C ARG A 321 -17.22 1.13 3.52
N GLN A 322 -16.09 1.60 4.05
CA GLN A 322 -15.94 1.84 5.48
C GLN A 322 -16.93 2.91 6.00
N ARG A 323 -17.17 4.00 5.25
CA ARG A 323 -18.16 5.00 5.63
C ARG A 323 -19.60 4.48 5.60
N ARG A 324 -19.93 3.59 4.66
CA ARG A 324 -21.23 2.89 4.69
C ARG A 324 -21.37 1.98 5.89
N ALA A 325 -20.32 1.22 6.24
CA ALA A 325 -20.30 0.40 7.45
C ALA A 325 -20.45 1.26 8.72
N PHE A 326 -19.83 2.43 8.75
CA PHE A 326 -20.01 3.41 9.83
C PHE A 326 -21.45 3.90 9.94
N ALA A 327 -22.09 4.24 8.83
CA ALA A 327 -23.47 4.68 8.83
C ALA A 327 -24.45 3.58 9.34
N ALA A 328 -24.12 2.31 9.14
CA ALA A 328 -24.92 1.19 9.56
C ALA A 328 -24.67 0.77 11.04
N GLY A 329 -23.43 0.83 11.54
CA GLY A 329 -23.07 0.28 12.86
C GLY A 329 -22.01 1.06 13.63
N GLY A 330 -21.78 2.34 13.28
CA GLY A 330 -20.75 3.17 13.90
C GLY A 330 -19.33 2.60 13.67
N LEU A 331 -18.38 3.01 14.49
CA LEU A 331 -16.99 2.56 14.39
C LEU A 331 -16.84 1.05 14.60
N ARG A 332 -17.69 0.46 15.47
CA ARG A 332 -17.71 -0.99 15.66
C ARG A 332 -18.13 -1.70 14.38
N GLY A 333 -19.16 -1.20 13.67
CA GLY A 333 -19.59 -1.74 12.39
C GLY A 333 -18.49 -1.67 11.33
N VAL A 334 -17.62 -0.62 11.35
CA VAL A 334 -16.43 -0.58 10.49
C VAL A 334 -15.46 -1.72 10.82
N ALA A 335 -15.12 -1.92 12.08
CA ALA A 335 -14.19 -2.99 12.48
C ALA A 335 -14.75 -4.39 12.17
N GLU A 336 -16.07 -4.61 12.37
CA GLU A 336 -16.75 -5.84 11.97
C GLU A 336 -16.70 -6.10 10.47
N TYR A 337 -16.94 -5.06 9.65
CA TYR A 337 -16.78 -5.14 8.20
C TYR A 337 -15.34 -5.51 7.81
N LEU A 338 -14.34 -4.83 8.34
CA LEU A 338 -12.93 -5.09 8.02
C LEU A 338 -12.50 -6.51 8.40
N ALA A 339 -12.95 -7.01 9.56
CA ALA A 339 -12.65 -8.35 10.02
C ALA A 339 -13.44 -9.42 9.26
N GLY A 340 -14.68 -9.14 8.89
CA GLY A 340 -15.54 -10.05 8.13
C GLY A 340 -15.08 -10.25 6.68
N ALA A 341 -14.51 -9.21 6.07
CA ALA A 341 -14.04 -9.23 4.68
C ALA A 341 -12.56 -9.64 4.51
N TYR A 342 -11.83 -9.92 5.59
CA TYR A 342 -10.41 -10.29 5.52
C TYR A 342 -10.17 -11.61 4.78
N VAL A 343 -10.97 -12.63 5.08
CA VAL A 343 -11.02 -13.91 4.36
C VAL A 343 -12.42 -14.00 3.74
N PRO A 344 -12.53 -14.12 2.42
CA PRO A 344 -13.83 -14.31 1.79
C PRO A 344 -14.50 -15.57 2.35
N SER A 345 -15.75 -15.48 2.80
CA SER A 345 -16.60 -16.64 3.00
C SER A 345 -16.92 -17.27 1.65
N GLU A 346 -17.27 -18.55 1.62
CA GLU A 346 -17.66 -19.25 0.39
C GLU A 346 -18.78 -18.54 -0.39
N GLU A 347 -19.59 -17.71 0.28
CA GLU A 347 -20.61 -16.86 -0.34
C GLU A 347 -20.06 -15.73 -1.22
N TYR A 348 -18.76 -15.36 -1.07
CA TYR A 348 -18.09 -14.34 -1.89
C TYR A 348 -17.26 -14.90 -3.06
N GLU A 349 -17.07 -16.24 -3.13
CA GLU A 349 -16.38 -16.88 -4.27
C GLU A 349 -17.09 -16.72 -5.63
N PRO A 350 -18.44 -16.63 -5.72
CA PRO A 350 -19.11 -16.46 -7.01
C PRO A 350 -18.72 -15.18 -7.77
N LEU A 351 -18.42 -14.10 -7.04
CA LEU A 351 -18.03 -12.82 -7.65
C LEU A 351 -16.63 -12.83 -8.27
N LEU A 352 -15.80 -13.83 -7.94
CA LEU A 352 -14.46 -14.04 -8.52
C LEU A 352 -14.51 -15.00 -9.73
N ARG A 353 -15.64 -15.73 -9.93
CA ARG A 353 -15.81 -16.69 -11.02
C ARG A 353 -16.65 -16.19 -12.18
N GLU A 354 -17.33 -15.05 -12.02
CA GLU A 354 -18.19 -14.44 -13.03
C GLU A 354 -17.65 -13.10 -13.57
N ALA A 355 -16.40 -12.72 -13.21
CA ALA A 355 -15.72 -11.52 -13.70
C ALA A 355 -14.66 -11.88 -14.75
#